data_8f5ad2a8707f6d5b4e03ac602bf08717
#
_entry.id   8f5ad2a8707f6d5b4e03ac602bf08717
#
_cell.length_a   1.000
_cell.length_b   1.000
_cell.length_c   1.000
_cell.angle_alpha   90.00
_cell.angle_beta   90.00
_cell.angle_gamma   90.00
#
_symmetry.space_group_name_H-M   'P 1'
#
loop_
_entity.id
_entity.type
_entity.pdbx_description
1 polymer ?
#
loop_
_entity_poly.entity_id
_entity_poly.type
_entity_poly.pdbx_seq_one_letter_code
_entity_poly.pdbx_strand_id
1 'polypeptide(L)'
;MKKKLYISLTLNILFLLIIAGLLVYGLRKGMNRDTIRLKSLVNPDQVLTVNDRVYKTRHSIFYSLEKPSEKHQIIFLGDSITQNCPWSELLDNQNIINRGISGDTTSGIRDRLSNIVYLQPKKIFIMAGINDFSLGRSVKQVTSNYEKIVRHIRRESSQTEVYIQSTLPINNKLNKYATTPAQITDLDKNLELFSKREGVVYINLYPSFVDSTGHLKVQYTFDGTHLNGKGYLLWKSKIEKYIRD
;
A
#
# COMPACT_ATOMS: atom_id res chain seq x y z
N MET A 1 -25.50 53.71 -26.50
CA MET A 1 -25.89 52.74 -25.47
C MET A 1 -25.62 51.29 -25.91
N LYS A 2 -26.03 50.80 -27.08
CA LYS A 2 -25.91 49.38 -27.50
C LYS A 2 -24.45 48.87 -27.51
N LYS A 3 -23.45 49.64 -27.99
CA LYS A 3 -22.02 49.21 -28.00
C LYS A 3 -21.44 48.93 -26.63
N LYS A 4 -21.77 49.72 -25.58
CA LYS A 4 -21.30 49.47 -24.20
C LYS A 4 -21.91 48.23 -23.60
N LEU A 5 -23.15 47.89 -23.97
CA LEU A 5 -23.82 46.68 -23.51
C LEU A 5 -23.19 45.38 -24.08
N TYR A 6 -22.83 45.41 -25.38
CA TYR A 6 -22.16 44.29 -26.03
C TYR A 6 -20.75 44.04 -25.50
N ILE A 7 -19.97 45.10 -25.19
CA ILE A 7 -18.64 44.99 -24.59
C ILE A 7 -18.74 44.40 -23.19
N SER A 8 -19.72 44.81 -22.41
CA SER A 8 -19.96 44.24 -21.07
C SER A 8 -20.36 42.74 -21.13
N LEU A 9 -21.20 42.38 -22.10
CA LEU A 9 -21.63 40.99 -22.26
C LEU A 9 -20.50 40.05 -22.71
N THR A 10 -19.66 40.51 -23.66
CA THR A 10 -18.48 39.74 -24.09
C THR A 10 -17.43 39.61 -23.02
N LEU A 11 -17.18 40.62 -22.20
CA LEU A 11 -16.28 40.54 -21.05
C LEU A 11 -16.80 39.55 -19.97
N ASN A 12 -18.08 39.55 -19.71
CA ASN A 12 -18.68 38.60 -18.76
C ASN A 12 -18.59 37.15 -19.25
N ILE A 13 -18.83 36.92 -20.55
CA ILE A 13 -18.69 35.60 -21.17
C ILE A 13 -17.24 35.13 -21.11
N LEU A 14 -16.28 36.00 -21.42
CA LEU A 14 -14.83 35.68 -21.34
C LEU A 14 -14.42 35.34 -19.89
N PHE A 15 -14.91 36.09 -18.93
CA PHE A 15 -14.68 35.86 -17.49
C PHE A 15 -15.24 34.54 -17.04
N LEU A 16 -16.46 34.16 -17.46
CA LEU A 16 -17.06 32.88 -17.17
C LEU A 16 -16.29 31.71 -17.80
N LEU A 17 -15.77 31.87 -19.03
CA LEU A 17 -14.94 30.87 -19.69
C LEU A 17 -13.59 30.71 -18.99
N ILE A 18 -12.98 31.78 -18.47
CA ILE A 18 -11.76 31.73 -17.68
C ILE A 18 -12.01 30.99 -16.34
N ILE A 19 -13.10 31.31 -15.66
CA ILE A 19 -13.48 30.61 -14.41
C ILE A 19 -13.74 29.12 -14.68
N ALA A 20 -14.46 28.78 -15.75
CA ALA A 20 -14.68 27.42 -16.15
C ALA A 20 -13.36 26.69 -16.50
N GLY A 21 -12.46 27.35 -17.21
CA GLY A 21 -11.11 26.84 -17.51
C GLY A 21 -10.27 26.62 -16.26
N LEU A 22 -10.29 27.55 -15.32
CA LEU A 22 -9.60 27.44 -14.02
C LEU A 22 -10.20 26.35 -13.14
N LEU A 23 -11.54 26.18 -13.15
CA LEU A 23 -12.23 25.09 -12.48
C LEU A 23 -11.88 23.74 -13.09
N VAL A 24 -11.86 23.62 -14.42
CA VAL A 24 -11.45 22.40 -15.12
C VAL A 24 -9.97 22.11 -14.89
N TYR A 25 -9.11 23.12 -14.87
CA TYR A 25 -7.68 22.97 -14.57
C TYR A 25 -7.45 22.60 -13.09
N GLY A 26 -8.14 23.24 -12.16
CA GLY A 26 -8.12 22.91 -10.73
C GLY A 26 -8.65 21.51 -10.45
N LEU A 27 -9.75 21.13 -11.10
CA LEU A 27 -10.29 19.79 -11.09
C LEU A 27 -9.31 18.77 -11.67
N ARG A 28 -8.63 19.06 -12.78
CA ARG A 28 -7.59 18.18 -13.36
C ARG A 28 -6.36 18.04 -12.46
N LYS A 29 -5.93 19.09 -11.80
CA LYS A 29 -4.75 19.09 -10.91
C LYS A 29 -5.05 18.48 -9.54
N GLY A 30 -6.30 18.64 -9.03
CA GLY A 30 -6.79 18.00 -7.79
C GLY A 30 -7.46 16.64 -7.97
N MET A 31 -7.81 16.29 -9.20
CA MET A 31 -8.68 15.18 -9.57
C MET A 31 -8.13 13.79 -9.24
N ASN A 32 -6.81 13.61 -9.08
CA ASN A 32 -6.29 12.25 -8.87
C ASN A 32 -6.64 11.68 -7.48
N ARG A 33 -6.48 12.45 -6.41
CA ARG A 33 -6.73 11.94 -5.04
C ARG A 33 -8.21 12.01 -4.64
N ASP A 34 -8.89 13.11 -4.92
CA ASP A 34 -10.28 13.30 -4.49
C ASP A 34 -11.26 12.47 -5.35
N THR A 35 -11.00 12.31 -6.64
CA THR A 35 -11.80 11.44 -7.52
C THR A 35 -11.61 9.96 -7.16
N ILE A 36 -10.38 9.54 -6.81
CA ILE A 36 -10.12 8.19 -6.32
C ILE A 36 -10.83 7.98 -4.97
N ARG A 37 -10.76 8.96 -4.08
CA ARG A 37 -11.45 8.94 -2.78
C ARG A 37 -12.97 8.87 -2.92
N LEU A 38 -13.57 9.65 -3.82
CA LEU A 38 -15.01 9.59 -4.13
C LEU A 38 -15.41 8.22 -4.71
N LYS A 39 -14.63 7.69 -5.65
CA LYS A 39 -14.85 6.35 -6.19
C LYS A 39 -14.75 5.26 -5.13
N SER A 40 -13.86 5.41 -4.15
CA SER A 40 -13.71 4.47 -3.05
C SER A 40 -14.93 4.41 -2.12
N LEU A 41 -15.65 5.52 -1.98
CA LEU A 41 -16.88 5.59 -1.18
C LEU A 41 -18.07 4.93 -1.89
N VAL A 42 -18.06 4.93 -3.24
CA VAL A 42 -19.16 4.40 -4.05
C VAL A 42 -19.01 2.92 -4.35
N ASN A 43 -17.76 2.43 -4.50
CA ASN A 43 -17.50 1.02 -4.77
C ASN A 43 -16.38 0.48 -3.89
N PRO A 44 -16.72 -0.18 -2.76
CA PRO A 44 -15.75 -0.69 -1.81
C PRO A 44 -14.86 -1.82 -2.36
N ASP A 45 -15.29 -2.52 -3.40
CA ASP A 45 -14.53 -3.62 -4.03
C ASP A 45 -13.66 -3.17 -5.22
N GLN A 46 -13.73 -1.89 -5.60
CA GLN A 46 -12.90 -1.38 -6.67
C GLN A 46 -11.42 -1.45 -6.30
N VAL A 47 -10.60 -1.95 -7.22
CA VAL A 47 -9.14 -1.89 -7.11
C VAL A 47 -8.69 -0.43 -7.10
N LEU A 48 -8.02 -0.03 -6.04
CA LEU A 48 -7.49 1.30 -5.86
C LEU A 48 -5.99 1.23 -5.65
N THR A 49 -5.28 2.17 -6.25
CA THR A 49 -3.84 2.37 -6.06
C THR A 49 -3.54 3.86 -6.11
N VAL A 50 -2.54 4.29 -5.34
CA VAL A 50 -2.07 5.68 -5.35
C VAL A 50 -1.32 6.01 -6.65
N ASN A 51 -0.75 4.99 -7.32
CA ASN A 51 -0.01 5.15 -8.58
C ASN A 51 -0.44 4.10 -9.61
N ASP A 52 -1.52 4.40 -10.31
CA ASP A 52 -2.14 3.49 -11.29
C ASP A 52 -1.17 3.01 -12.39
N ARG A 53 -0.31 3.89 -12.91
CA ARG A 53 0.66 3.52 -13.95
C ARG A 53 1.70 2.52 -13.43
N VAL A 54 2.27 2.78 -12.25
CA VAL A 54 3.25 1.86 -11.64
C VAL A 54 2.59 0.52 -11.32
N TYR A 55 1.37 0.55 -10.79
CA TYR A 55 0.60 -0.65 -10.51
C TYR A 55 0.41 -1.49 -11.78
N LYS A 56 -0.16 -0.92 -12.84
CA LYS A 56 -0.42 -1.63 -14.11
C LYS A 56 0.85 -2.19 -14.74
N THR A 57 1.94 -1.42 -14.74
CA THR A 57 3.22 -1.86 -15.26
C THR A 57 3.77 -3.05 -14.48
N ARG A 58 3.88 -2.94 -13.15
CA ARG A 58 4.40 -4.03 -12.32
C ARG A 58 3.50 -5.26 -12.33
N HIS A 59 2.19 -5.04 -12.28
CA HIS A 59 1.20 -6.11 -12.39
C HIS A 59 1.35 -6.90 -13.69
N SER A 60 1.43 -6.21 -14.84
CA SER A 60 1.63 -6.88 -16.14
C SER A 60 2.96 -7.66 -16.19
N ILE A 61 4.05 -7.09 -15.66
CA ILE A 61 5.34 -7.79 -15.57
C ILE A 61 5.18 -9.08 -14.77
N PHE A 62 4.57 -9.03 -13.57
CA PHE A 62 4.39 -10.21 -12.72
C PHE A 62 3.58 -11.32 -13.39
N TYR A 63 2.57 -10.95 -14.18
CA TYR A 63 1.77 -11.92 -14.96
C TYR A 63 2.52 -12.49 -16.16
N SER A 64 3.50 -11.77 -16.69
CA SER A 64 4.33 -12.25 -17.83
C SER A 64 5.49 -13.13 -17.38
N LEU A 65 5.82 -13.17 -16.09
CA LEU A 65 6.89 -14.01 -15.58
C LEU A 65 6.44 -15.48 -15.56
N GLU A 66 7.29 -16.34 -16.08
CA GLU A 66 7.08 -17.78 -15.97
C GLU A 66 7.13 -18.24 -14.52
N LYS A 67 6.47 -19.36 -14.25
CA LYS A 67 6.53 -19.99 -12.93
C LYS A 67 7.96 -20.50 -12.74
N PRO A 68 8.65 -20.07 -11.66
CA PRO A 68 9.96 -20.62 -11.35
C PRO A 68 9.91 -22.14 -11.19
N SER A 69 10.96 -22.81 -11.66
CA SER A 69 11.07 -24.28 -11.59
C SER A 69 11.16 -24.81 -10.16
N GLU A 70 11.66 -23.99 -9.23
CA GLU A 70 11.82 -24.36 -7.84
C GLU A 70 10.58 -24.03 -7.01
N LYS A 71 10.10 -25.05 -6.29
CA LYS A 71 9.09 -24.90 -5.21
C LYS A 71 9.84 -24.43 -3.96
N HIS A 72 9.30 -23.63 -3.13
CA HIS A 72 9.85 -23.15 -1.83
C HIS A 72 10.20 -21.66 -1.77
N GLN A 73 9.58 -20.88 -2.63
CA GLN A 73 9.79 -19.44 -2.61
C GLN A 73 9.21 -18.79 -1.37
N ILE A 74 9.88 -17.71 -0.96
CA ILE A 74 9.42 -16.81 0.07
C ILE A 74 8.99 -15.51 -0.62
N ILE A 75 7.74 -15.11 -0.47
CA ILE A 75 7.21 -13.91 -1.12
C ILE A 75 7.06 -12.77 -0.12
N PHE A 76 7.65 -11.63 -0.43
CA PHE A 76 7.34 -10.36 0.22
C PHE A 76 6.27 -9.62 -0.59
N LEU A 77 5.08 -9.51 -0.03
CA LEU A 77 3.88 -8.96 -0.66
C LEU A 77 3.49 -7.65 0.02
N GLY A 78 3.40 -6.55 -0.72
CA GLY A 78 3.09 -5.25 -0.15
C GLY A 78 3.15 -4.10 -1.13
N ASP A 79 3.37 -2.92 -0.60
CA ASP A 79 3.42 -1.64 -1.32
C ASP A 79 4.85 -1.15 -1.64
N SER A 80 5.05 0.17 -1.70
CA SER A 80 6.36 0.79 -1.97
C SER A 80 7.42 0.44 -0.92
N ILE A 81 7.05 0.31 0.34
CA ILE A 81 7.98 -0.01 1.41
C ILE A 81 8.54 -1.43 1.20
N THR A 82 7.70 -2.35 0.74
CA THR A 82 8.14 -3.69 0.33
C THR A 82 8.93 -3.66 -0.98
N GLN A 83 8.47 -2.90 -1.98
CA GLN A 83 9.11 -2.83 -3.30
C GLN A 83 10.55 -2.34 -3.24
N ASN A 84 10.83 -1.32 -2.40
CA ASN A 84 12.12 -0.63 -2.37
C ASN A 84 13.27 -1.43 -1.76
N CYS A 85 12.98 -2.57 -1.15
CA CYS A 85 14.00 -3.41 -0.52
C CYS A 85 14.50 -4.51 -1.48
N PRO A 86 15.81 -4.67 -1.68
CA PRO A 86 16.40 -5.81 -2.35
C PRO A 86 16.43 -7.02 -1.40
N TRP A 87 15.26 -7.62 -1.14
CA TRP A 87 15.06 -8.63 -0.10
C TRP A 87 15.98 -9.85 -0.20
N SER A 88 16.22 -10.36 -1.43
CA SER A 88 17.09 -11.52 -1.66
C SER A 88 18.54 -11.22 -1.25
N GLU A 89 19.05 -10.04 -1.57
CA GLU A 89 20.39 -9.60 -1.18
C GLU A 89 20.45 -9.29 0.32
N LEU A 90 19.45 -8.54 0.85
CA LEU A 90 19.43 -8.16 2.25
C LEU A 90 19.40 -9.37 3.19
N LEU A 91 18.64 -10.43 2.83
CA LEU A 91 18.43 -11.64 3.64
C LEU A 91 19.34 -12.81 3.21
N ASP A 92 20.23 -12.59 2.22
CA ASP A 92 21.13 -13.60 1.66
C ASP A 92 20.39 -14.90 1.29
N ASN A 93 19.28 -14.75 0.53
CA ASN A 93 18.45 -15.87 0.13
C ASN A 93 17.80 -15.63 -1.24
N GLN A 94 18.30 -16.34 -2.26
CA GLN A 94 17.85 -16.20 -3.65
C GLN A 94 16.43 -16.74 -3.89
N ASN A 95 15.86 -17.50 -2.96
CA ASN A 95 14.47 -17.97 -3.05
C ASN A 95 13.44 -16.89 -2.66
N ILE A 96 13.90 -15.69 -2.32
CA ILE A 96 13.01 -14.58 -1.96
C ILE A 96 12.58 -13.80 -3.20
N ILE A 97 11.27 -13.64 -3.35
CA ILE A 97 10.65 -12.90 -4.44
C ILE A 97 9.97 -11.64 -3.88
N ASN A 98 10.40 -10.49 -4.40
CA ASN A 98 9.74 -9.21 -4.08
C ASN A 98 8.51 -9.01 -4.98
N ARG A 99 7.34 -8.99 -4.35
CA ARG A 99 6.04 -8.68 -4.98
C ARG A 99 5.43 -7.39 -4.41
N GLY A 100 6.27 -6.43 -4.04
CA GLY A 100 5.85 -5.06 -3.71
C GLY A 100 5.51 -4.25 -4.95
N ILE A 101 4.48 -3.39 -4.85
CA ILE A 101 4.13 -2.40 -5.88
C ILE A 101 3.92 -1.04 -5.23
N SER A 102 4.67 -0.02 -5.65
CA SER A 102 4.56 1.33 -5.13
C SER A 102 3.15 1.90 -5.30
N GLY A 103 2.58 2.39 -4.21
CA GLY A 103 1.22 2.92 -4.18
C GLY A 103 0.12 1.87 -4.10
N ASP A 104 0.47 0.58 -3.97
CA ASP A 104 -0.51 -0.50 -3.87
C ASP A 104 -1.30 -0.44 -2.57
N THR A 105 -2.51 -0.96 -2.62
CA THR A 105 -3.44 -1.06 -1.49
C THR A 105 -3.81 -2.50 -1.22
N THR A 106 -4.48 -2.74 -0.12
CA THR A 106 -5.01 -4.08 0.19
C THR A 106 -6.01 -4.57 -0.85
N SER A 107 -6.75 -3.66 -1.52
CA SER A 107 -7.62 -4.04 -2.66
C SER A 107 -6.81 -4.39 -3.91
N GLY A 108 -5.71 -3.67 -4.19
CA GLY A 108 -4.82 -3.99 -5.31
C GLY A 108 -4.09 -5.32 -5.11
N ILE A 109 -3.65 -5.61 -3.88
CA ILE A 109 -3.08 -6.92 -3.53
C ILE A 109 -4.10 -8.04 -3.79
N ARG A 110 -5.36 -7.85 -3.39
CA ARG A 110 -6.44 -8.83 -3.67
C ARG A 110 -6.62 -9.10 -5.15
N ASP A 111 -6.61 -8.07 -5.97
CA ASP A 111 -6.78 -8.17 -7.42
C ASP A 111 -5.70 -9.05 -8.08
N ARG A 112 -4.44 -8.94 -7.61
CA ARG A 112 -3.31 -9.70 -8.16
C ARG A 112 -2.96 -10.98 -7.39
N LEU A 113 -3.78 -11.39 -6.44
CA LEU A 113 -3.47 -12.49 -5.54
C LEU A 113 -3.40 -13.85 -6.26
N SER A 114 -4.17 -14.05 -7.34
CA SER A 114 -4.12 -15.24 -8.18
C SER A 114 -2.72 -15.52 -8.74
N ASN A 115 -1.99 -14.48 -9.16
CA ASN A 115 -0.59 -14.62 -9.60
C ASN A 115 0.35 -15.03 -8.45
N ILE A 116 0.05 -14.63 -7.21
CA ILE A 116 0.85 -14.98 -6.04
C ILE A 116 0.64 -16.45 -5.65
N VAL A 117 -0.62 -16.87 -5.52
CA VAL A 117 -0.94 -18.25 -5.12
C VAL A 117 -0.62 -19.27 -6.20
N TYR A 118 -0.62 -18.86 -7.49
CA TYR A 118 -0.16 -19.70 -8.60
C TYR A 118 1.29 -20.19 -8.42
N LEU A 119 2.13 -19.41 -7.77
CA LEU A 119 3.53 -19.79 -7.50
C LEU A 119 3.66 -20.89 -6.43
N GLN A 120 2.59 -21.16 -5.64
CA GLN A 120 2.60 -22.12 -4.52
C GLN A 120 3.77 -21.88 -3.57
N PRO A 121 3.94 -20.64 -3.02
CA PRO A 121 5.09 -20.29 -2.21
C PRO A 121 5.08 -21.04 -0.88
N LYS A 122 6.27 -21.28 -0.30
CA LYS A 122 6.40 -21.82 1.05
C LYS A 122 5.90 -20.79 2.09
N LYS A 123 6.31 -19.52 1.93
CA LYS A 123 5.98 -18.44 2.88
C LYS A 123 5.54 -17.17 2.15
N ILE A 124 4.57 -16.46 2.73
CA ILE A 124 4.18 -15.11 2.29
C ILE A 124 4.25 -14.16 3.48
N PHE A 125 5.06 -13.10 3.35
CA PHE A 125 5.12 -11.98 4.30
C PHE A 125 4.32 -10.82 3.73
N ILE A 126 3.29 -10.34 4.45
CA ILE A 126 2.36 -9.32 3.97
C ILE A 126 2.47 -8.07 4.84
N MET A 127 2.68 -6.90 4.19
CA MET A 127 2.56 -5.58 4.82
C MET A 127 1.96 -4.59 3.84
N ALA A 128 0.80 -4.02 4.18
CA ALA A 128 0.09 -2.99 3.41
C ALA A 128 -0.90 -2.24 4.31
N GLY A 129 -1.52 -1.17 3.80
CA GLY A 129 -2.60 -0.45 4.47
C GLY A 129 -2.41 1.05 4.51
N ILE A 130 -1.16 1.54 4.47
CA ILE A 130 -0.88 2.97 4.52
C ILE A 130 -1.49 3.73 3.33
N ASN A 131 -1.44 3.15 2.14
CA ASN A 131 -2.03 3.72 0.94
C ASN A 131 -3.56 3.66 0.97
N ASP A 132 -4.15 2.65 1.58
CA ASP A 132 -5.60 2.54 1.81
C ASP A 132 -6.10 3.75 2.61
N PHE A 133 -5.43 4.09 3.72
CA PHE A 133 -5.76 5.25 4.53
C PHE A 133 -5.58 6.57 3.77
N SER A 134 -4.52 6.69 2.97
CA SER A 134 -4.29 7.86 2.11
C SER A 134 -5.41 8.06 1.08
N LEU A 135 -6.11 7.00 0.70
CA LEU A 135 -7.28 7.01 -0.18
C LEU A 135 -8.62 7.06 0.58
N GLY A 136 -8.57 7.23 1.91
CA GLY A 136 -9.75 7.41 2.76
C GLY A 136 -10.46 6.10 3.15
N ARG A 137 -9.83 4.93 2.98
CA ARG A 137 -10.38 3.66 3.47
C ARG A 137 -10.40 3.64 5.00
N SER A 138 -11.44 3.05 5.57
CA SER A 138 -11.54 2.81 7.01
C SER A 138 -10.69 1.62 7.45
N VAL A 139 -10.30 1.59 8.74
CA VAL A 139 -9.63 0.44 9.35
C VAL A 139 -10.41 -0.84 9.13
N LYS A 140 -11.75 -0.82 9.27
CA LYS A 140 -12.62 -1.96 9.00
C LYS A 140 -12.50 -2.50 7.57
N GLN A 141 -12.43 -1.62 6.57
CA GLN A 141 -12.28 -2.04 5.17
C GLN A 141 -10.91 -2.69 4.93
N VAL A 142 -9.84 -2.11 5.48
CA VAL A 142 -8.48 -2.64 5.35
C VAL A 142 -8.37 -4.00 6.04
N THR A 143 -8.87 -4.13 7.27
CA THR A 143 -8.94 -5.40 8.01
C THR A 143 -9.70 -6.47 7.21
N SER A 144 -10.88 -6.13 6.68
CA SER A 144 -11.67 -7.06 5.85
C SER A 144 -10.92 -7.52 4.59
N ASN A 145 -10.12 -6.64 3.98
CA ASN A 145 -9.28 -7.04 2.85
C ASN A 145 -8.19 -8.04 3.27
N TYR A 146 -7.52 -7.83 4.40
CA TYR A 146 -6.56 -8.81 4.94
C TYR A 146 -7.21 -10.16 5.20
N GLU A 147 -8.42 -10.19 5.79
CA GLU A 147 -9.16 -11.43 5.99
C GLU A 147 -9.42 -12.16 4.67
N LYS A 148 -9.86 -11.43 3.63
CA LYS A 148 -10.10 -11.99 2.29
C LYS A 148 -8.79 -12.50 1.66
N ILE A 149 -7.68 -11.77 1.80
CA ILE A 149 -6.35 -12.16 1.31
C ILE A 149 -5.92 -13.50 1.95
N VAL A 150 -5.93 -13.57 3.26
CA VAL A 150 -5.49 -14.78 3.99
C VAL A 150 -6.35 -15.99 3.67
N ARG A 151 -7.69 -15.82 3.64
CA ARG A 151 -8.60 -16.90 3.28
C ARG A 151 -8.40 -17.39 1.85
N HIS A 152 -8.13 -16.47 0.92
CA HIS A 152 -7.84 -16.85 -0.47
C HIS A 152 -6.52 -17.63 -0.57
N ILE A 153 -5.44 -17.19 0.10
CA ILE A 153 -4.17 -17.91 0.12
C ILE A 153 -4.38 -19.33 0.67
N ARG A 154 -5.07 -19.48 1.79
CA ARG A 154 -5.32 -20.80 2.39
C ARG A 154 -6.14 -21.73 1.51
N ARG A 155 -7.10 -21.20 0.76
CA ARG A 155 -7.91 -21.99 -0.13
C ARG A 155 -7.13 -22.46 -1.37
N GLU A 156 -6.33 -21.58 -1.96
CA GLU A 156 -5.65 -21.84 -3.25
C GLU A 156 -4.21 -22.38 -3.07
N SER A 157 -3.60 -22.16 -1.90
CA SER A 157 -2.24 -22.57 -1.58
C SER A 157 -2.15 -22.97 -0.10
N SER A 158 -2.79 -24.09 0.24
CA SER A 158 -3.04 -24.52 1.62
C SER A 158 -1.76 -24.82 2.43
N GLN A 159 -0.65 -25.10 1.77
CA GLN A 159 0.64 -25.37 2.40
C GLN A 159 1.46 -24.09 2.65
N THR A 160 0.98 -22.93 2.17
CA THR A 160 1.67 -21.65 2.34
C THR A 160 1.52 -21.13 3.77
N GLU A 161 2.63 -20.90 4.44
CA GLU A 161 2.67 -20.18 5.72
C GLU A 161 2.48 -18.69 5.49
N VAL A 162 1.53 -18.09 6.20
CA VAL A 162 1.24 -16.65 6.09
C VAL A 162 1.76 -15.91 7.32
N TYR A 163 2.54 -14.86 7.06
CA TYR A 163 3.10 -13.94 8.04
C TYR A 163 2.52 -12.55 7.80
N ILE A 164 1.70 -12.07 8.71
CA ILE A 164 1.19 -10.70 8.69
C ILE A 164 2.15 -9.83 9.49
N GLN A 165 2.67 -8.78 8.86
CA GLN A 165 3.52 -7.81 9.53
C GLN A 165 2.72 -6.57 9.88
N SER A 166 2.98 -5.97 11.04
CA SER A 166 2.37 -4.70 11.41
C SER A 166 2.72 -3.62 10.38
N THR A 167 1.81 -2.69 10.16
CA THR A 167 2.09 -1.47 9.41
C THR A 167 3.13 -0.62 10.16
N LEU A 168 4.07 0.00 9.43
CA LEU A 168 5.06 0.86 10.07
C LEU A 168 4.48 2.22 10.46
N PRO A 169 4.99 2.88 11.52
CA PRO A 169 4.61 4.24 11.83
C PRO A 169 5.01 5.20 10.70
N ILE A 170 4.36 6.37 10.65
CA ILE A 170 4.72 7.47 9.75
C ILE A 170 5.21 8.67 10.53
N ASN A 171 5.93 9.59 9.87
CA ASN A 171 6.37 10.84 10.47
C ASN A 171 5.79 12.05 9.70
N ASN A 172 4.62 12.51 10.12
CA ASN A 172 3.92 13.64 9.53
C ASN A 172 4.60 15.01 9.75
N LYS A 173 5.70 15.06 10.53
CA LYS A 173 6.55 16.26 10.66
C LYS A 173 7.47 16.42 9.46
N LEU A 174 7.89 15.31 8.83
CA LEU A 174 8.74 15.33 7.63
C LEU A 174 7.94 15.50 6.35
N ASN A 175 6.75 14.91 6.30
CA ASN A 175 5.84 15.04 5.16
C ASN A 175 4.39 14.84 5.62
N LYS A 176 3.45 15.54 4.97
CA LYS A 176 2.02 15.45 5.34
C LYS A 176 1.36 14.28 4.61
N TYR A 177 1.10 13.22 5.34
CA TYR A 177 0.29 12.09 4.89
C TYR A 177 -1.13 12.21 5.42
N ALA A 178 -2.12 11.73 4.66
CA ALA A 178 -3.51 11.68 5.12
C ALA A 178 -3.76 10.59 6.18
N THR A 179 -2.83 9.66 6.32
CA THR A 179 -2.85 8.59 7.32
C THR A 179 -2.51 9.14 8.71
N THR A 180 -3.18 8.63 9.73
CA THR A 180 -2.93 9.01 11.13
C THR A 180 -2.28 7.86 11.92
N PRO A 181 -1.49 8.14 12.98
CA PRO A 181 -0.97 7.09 13.86
C PRO A 181 -2.06 6.20 14.45
N ALA A 182 -3.22 6.77 14.82
CA ALA A 182 -4.36 6.00 15.34
C ALA A 182 -4.89 4.97 14.34
N GLN A 183 -5.01 5.32 13.05
CA GLN A 183 -5.43 4.36 12.03
C GLN A 183 -4.47 3.19 11.91
N ILE A 184 -3.16 3.43 12.02
CA ILE A 184 -2.13 2.40 11.96
C ILE A 184 -2.26 1.47 13.18
N THR A 185 -2.28 2.02 14.39
CA THR A 185 -2.37 1.22 15.62
C THR A 185 -3.67 0.43 15.74
N ASP A 186 -4.79 0.98 15.28
CA ASP A 186 -6.09 0.29 15.25
C ASP A 186 -6.08 -0.86 14.23
N LEU A 187 -5.47 -0.65 13.06
CA LEU A 187 -5.28 -1.71 12.07
C LEU A 187 -4.42 -2.84 12.66
N ASP A 188 -3.27 -2.50 13.22
CA ASP A 188 -2.32 -3.46 13.78
C ASP A 188 -2.95 -4.31 14.89
N LYS A 189 -3.73 -3.68 15.78
CA LYS A 189 -4.51 -4.39 16.80
C LYS A 189 -5.51 -5.37 16.19
N ASN A 190 -6.24 -4.97 15.16
CA ASN A 190 -7.20 -5.84 14.48
C ASN A 190 -6.51 -7.00 13.75
N LEU A 191 -5.36 -6.75 13.13
CA LEU A 191 -4.57 -7.78 12.44
C LEU A 191 -3.97 -8.77 13.43
N GLU A 192 -3.52 -8.33 14.60
CA GLU A 192 -3.04 -9.21 15.66
C GLU A 192 -4.16 -10.14 16.17
N LEU A 193 -5.35 -9.58 16.45
CA LEU A 193 -6.53 -10.35 16.88
C LEU A 193 -6.97 -11.35 15.79
N PHE A 194 -7.01 -10.91 14.55
CA PHE A 194 -7.32 -11.75 13.40
C PHE A 194 -6.31 -12.90 13.27
N SER A 195 -5.02 -12.59 13.36
CA SER A 195 -3.94 -13.57 13.25
C SER A 195 -4.04 -14.67 14.33
N LYS A 196 -4.31 -14.28 15.57
CA LYS A 196 -4.55 -15.23 16.67
C LYS A 196 -5.76 -16.14 16.39
N ARG A 197 -6.86 -15.56 15.91
CA ARG A 197 -8.08 -16.32 15.59
C ARG A 197 -7.88 -17.32 14.47
N GLU A 198 -7.16 -16.92 13.43
CA GLU A 198 -6.94 -17.74 12.24
C GLU A 198 -5.68 -18.64 12.36
N GLY A 199 -4.87 -18.53 13.40
CA GLY A 199 -3.64 -19.31 13.54
C GLY A 199 -2.59 -18.95 12.46
N VAL A 200 -2.47 -17.67 12.08
CA VAL A 200 -1.38 -17.14 11.25
C VAL A 200 -0.40 -16.36 12.11
N VAL A 201 0.85 -16.27 11.67
CA VAL A 201 1.88 -15.56 12.44
C VAL A 201 1.71 -14.04 12.26
N TYR A 202 1.65 -13.32 13.39
CA TYR A 202 1.73 -11.86 13.39
C TYR A 202 3.10 -11.38 13.86
N ILE A 203 3.76 -10.54 13.07
CA ILE A 203 5.06 -9.96 13.38
C ILE A 203 4.88 -8.47 13.69
N ASN A 204 4.98 -8.11 14.97
CA ASN A 204 4.86 -6.73 15.41
C ASN A 204 6.17 -5.96 15.21
N LEU A 205 6.29 -5.26 14.09
CA LEU A 205 7.42 -4.39 13.76
C LEU A 205 7.30 -3.01 14.41
N TYR A 206 6.05 -2.51 14.57
CA TYR A 206 5.73 -1.13 14.95
C TYR A 206 6.55 -0.61 16.14
N PRO A 207 6.67 -1.31 17.29
CA PRO A 207 7.38 -0.80 18.46
C PRO A 207 8.88 -0.52 18.21
N SER A 208 9.49 -1.20 17.23
CA SER A 208 10.91 -1.02 16.90
C SER A 208 11.14 0.28 16.15
N PHE A 209 10.15 0.75 15.40
CA PHE A 209 10.26 1.89 14.48
C PHE A 209 9.69 3.19 15.04
N VAL A 210 8.79 3.13 16.02
CA VAL A 210 8.10 4.29 16.58
C VAL A 210 8.96 4.99 17.65
N ASP A 211 8.96 6.33 17.66
CA ASP A 211 9.53 7.14 18.73
C ASP A 211 8.53 7.35 19.88
N SER A 212 8.95 8.05 20.93
CA SER A 212 8.11 8.36 22.11
C SER A 212 6.91 9.25 21.80
N THR A 213 6.84 9.85 20.60
CA THR A 213 5.75 10.73 20.17
C THR A 213 4.80 10.06 19.17
N GLY A 214 4.99 8.76 18.89
CA GLY A 214 4.15 7.98 17.98
C GLY A 214 4.54 8.12 16.50
N HIS A 215 5.70 8.71 16.17
CA HIS A 215 6.16 8.91 14.81
C HIS A 215 7.26 7.92 14.43
N LEU A 216 7.41 7.67 13.12
CA LEU A 216 8.56 6.95 12.59
C LEU A 216 9.85 7.69 12.96
N LYS A 217 10.77 6.98 13.60
CA LYS A 217 12.08 7.53 14.00
C LYS A 217 12.82 8.08 12.79
N VAL A 218 13.27 9.34 12.85
CA VAL A 218 13.92 10.06 11.74
C VAL A 218 15.18 9.36 11.23
N GLN A 219 15.87 8.60 12.07
CA GLN A 219 17.06 7.84 11.68
C GLN A 219 16.77 6.69 10.71
N TYR A 220 15.52 6.28 10.54
CA TYR A 220 15.11 5.15 9.69
C TYR A 220 14.41 5.58 8.40
N THR A 221 14.26 6.89 8.16
CA THR A 221 13.54 7.43 7.00
C THR A 221 14.17 8.72 6.50
N PHE A 222 13.92 9.05 5.22
CA PHE A 222 14.23 10.38 4.66
C PHE A 222 12.99 11.23 4.43
N ASP A 223 11.84 10.60 4.21
CA ASP A 223 10.59 11.27 3.83
C ASP A 223 9.44 11.06 4.83
N GLY A 224 9.67 10.34 5.92
CA GLY A 224 8.67 10.07 6.95
C GLY A 224 7.77 8.86 6.70
N THR A 225 7.97 8.12 5.60
CA THR A 225 7.20 6.90 5.27
C THR A 225 8.09 5.76 4.80
N HIS A 226 8.96 6.02 3.81
CA HIS A 226 9.84 5.01 3.26
C HIS A 226 11.08 4.84 4.13
N LEU A 227 11.52 3.61 4.27
CA LEU A 227 12.71 3.31 5.04
C LEU A 227 14.00 3.62 4.26
N ASN A 228 15.01 4.06 4.99
CA ASN A 228 16.39 4.07 4.51
C ASN A 228 17.10 2.74 4.85
N GLY A 229 18.37 2.60 4.48
CA GLY A 229 19.15 1.38 4.71
C GLY A 229 19.17 0.93 6.18
N LYS A 230 19.28 1.88 7.14
CA LYS A 230 19.23 1.56 8.58
C LYS A 230 17.88 1.00 9.00
N GLY A 231 16.79 1.52 8.42
CA GLY A 231 15.45 1.01 8.66
C GLY A 231 15.27 -0.42 8.13
N TYR A 232 15.77 -0.72 6.94
CA TYR A 232 15.72 -2.08 6.39
C TYR A 232 16.60 -3.07 7.15
N LEU A 233 17.76 -2.66 7.65
CA LEU A 233 18.59 -3.50 8.53
C LEU A 233 17.86 -3.83 9.84
N LEU A 234 17.18 -2.85 10.44
CA LEU A 234 16.34 -3.11 11.60
C LEU A 234 15.21 -4.08 11.27
N TRP A 235 14.52 -3.91 10.14
CA TRP A 235 13.47 -4.84 9.70
C TRP A 235 14.02 -6.26 9.53
N LYS A 236 15.14 -6.41 8.83
CA LYS A 236 15.85 -7.70 8.73
C LYS A 236 16.00 -8.37 10.08
N SER A 237 16.56 -7.67 11.09
CA SER A 237 16.80 -8.23 12.42
C SER A 237 15.54 -8.75 13.13
N LYS A 238 14.35 -8.28 12.73
CA LYS A 238 13.07 -8.70 13.31
C LYS A 238 12.46 -9.91 12.62
N ILE A 239 12.80 -10.13 11.35
CA ILE A 239 12.14 -11.16 10.53
C ILE A 239 13.06 -12.31 10.15
N GLU A 240 14.39 -12.18 10.23
CA GLU A 240 15.33 -13.20 9.75
C GLU A 240 15.12 -14.58 10.39
N LYS A 241 14.67 -14.65 11.65
CA LYS A 241 14.34 -15.90 12.32
C LYS A 241 13.17 -16.67 11.68
N TYR A 242 12.31 -15.99 10.90
CA TYR A 242 11.19 -16.62 10.18
C TYR A 242 11.56 -16.98 8.73
N ILE A 243 12.76 -16.58 8.29
CA ILE A 243 13.28 -16.86 6.95
C ILE A 243 14.12 -18.14 6.96
N ARG A 244 14.87 -18.34 8.04
CA ARG A 244 15.72 -19.52 8.24
C ARG A 244 14.84 -20.67 8.70
N ASP A 245 14.66 -21.69 7.86
CA ASP A 245 14.12 -23.02 8.19
C ASP A 245 14.87 -24.08 7.43
#